data_22f01e87c475648eba65852fa6a49422
#
_entry.id   22f01e87c475648eba65852fa6a49422
#
_cell.length_a   1.000
_cell.length_b   1.000
_cell.length_c   1.000
_cell.angle_alpha   90.00
_cell.angle_beta   90.00
_cell.angle_gamma   90.00
#
_symmetry.space_group_name_H-M   'P 1'
#
loop_
_entity.id
_entity.type
_entity.pdbx_description
1 polymer ?
#
loop_
_entity_poly.entity_id
_entity_poly.type
_entity_poly.pdbx_seq_one_letter_code
_entity_poly.pdbx_strand_id
1 'polypeptide(L)'
;MKKWKNSILLLLFLIGLGLILYPTFSSKVEDWNHSKAIADYRSQVAENAAQLEQKKEEARAYNGRLSAAVPQKGTVSGTQDSAVGYYDLLSFQSVMGYLEIPEIGVNLPIYHGTSDLVLEMGVGHLESSSLPVGGEGTHAVLMGHRGLPSSTLFNKLPKLKEGAQFYIHMLDETLAYEVDQIKVIKPDDLEALQIVPGKDYVTLMTCTPYMINSHRLIVRGHRIATPPPGEEAAPAAAVQVQPQAEQAVWPWILAAIAAACLLALCIILLVKKKRRKGPRA
;
A
#
# COMPACT_ATOMS: atom_id res chain seq x y z
N MET A 1 36.86 27.11 23.21
CA MET A 1 36.98 26.03 22.18
C MET A 1 36.37 24.70 22.60
N LYS A 2 36.55 24.20 23.87
CA LYS A 2 36.07 22.85 24.30
C LYS A 2 34.53 22.74 24.44
N LYS A 3 33.81 23.82 24.77
CA LYS A 3 32.32 23.83 24.88
C LYS A 3 31.64 23.66 23.52
N TRP A 4 32.17 24.27 22.47
CA TRP A 4 31.63 24.20 21.12
C TRP A 4 31.77 22.79 20.51
N LYS A 5 32.91 22.12 20.76
CA LYS A 5 33.12 20.73 20.32
C LYS A 5 32.02 19.76 20.89
N ASN A 6 31.66 19.90 22.18
CA ASN A 6 30.63 19.06 22.80
C ASN A 6 29.23 19.35 22.25
N SER A 7 28.94 20.63 21.91
CA SER A 7 27.67 21.00 21.27
C SER A 7 27.56 20.45 19.84
N ILE A 8 28.67 20.48 19.08
CA ILE A 8 28.72 19.87 17.75
C ILE A 8 28.52 18.35 17.82
N LEU A 9 29.17 17.66 18.77
CA LEU A 9 29.01 16.20 18.94
C LEU A 9 27.57 15.84 19.32
N LEU A 10 26.93 16.63 20.20
CA LEU A 10 25.53 16.44 20.54
C LEU A 10 24.61 16.64 19.33
N LEU A 11 24.87 17.68 18.55
CA LEU A 11 24.10 17.94 17.32
C LEU A 11 24.23 16.80 16.31
N LEU A 12 25.46 16.32 16.07
CA LEU A 12 25.71 15.18 15.18
C LEU A 12 25.05 13.90 15.69
N PHE A 13 25.04 13.66 17.01
CA PHE A 13 24.34 12.53 17.61
C PHE A 13 22.82 12.62 17.38
N LEU A 14 22.21 13.80 17.58
CA LEU A 14 20.78 14.00 17.38
C LEU A 14 20.39 13.85 15.91
N ILE A 15 21.20 14.33 14.98
CA ILE A 15 20.99 14.13 13.54
C ILE A 15 21.06 12.65 13.21
N GLY A 16 22.10 11.93 13.67
CA GLY A 16 22.24 10.49 13.44
C GLY A 16 21.06 9.68 14.02
N LEU A 17 20.61 10.02 15.22
CA LEU A 17 19.44 9.41 15.86
C LEU A 17 18.16 9.69 15.04
N GLY A 18 17.98 10.91 14.56
CA GLY A 18 16.86 11.28 13.69
C GLY A 18 16.82 10.47 12.39
N LEU A 19 17.98 10.28 11.75
CA LEU A 19 18.10 9.46 10.53
C LEU A 19 17.76 7.98 10.77
N ILE A 20 18.16 7.43 11.91
CA ILE A 20 17.83 6.04 12.27
C ILE A 20 16.35 5.86 12.56
N LEU A 21 15.71 6.84 13.19
CA LEU A 21 14.28 6.78 13.56
C LEU A 21 13.35 7.13 12.40
N TYR A 22 13.86 7.84 11.38
CA TYR A 22 13.07 8.34 10.24
C TYR A 22 12.23 7.25 9.54
N PRO A 23 12.78 6.08 9.15
CA PRO A 23 11.99 5.06 8.44
C PRO A 23 10.82 4.53 9.26
N THR A 24 11.04 4.32 10.57
CA THR A 24 9.97 3.82 11.48
C THR A 24 8.88 4.86 11.68
N PHE A 25 9.24 6.13 11.77
CA PHE A 25 8.27 7.21 11.92
C PHE A 25 7.48 7.43 10.63
N SER A 26 8.19 7.47 9.49
CA SER A 26 7.60 7.68 8.18
C SER A 26 6.58 6.59 7.84
N SER A 27 6.91 5.31 8.05
CA SER A 27 5.98 4.21 7.78
C SER A 27 4.70 4.29 8.63
N LYS A 28 4.79 4.74 9.90
CA LYS A 28 3.60 4.92 10.75
C LYS A 28 2.70 6.07 10.29
N VAL A 29 3.29 7.14 9.79
CA VAL A 29 2.53 8.25 9.20
C VAL A 29 1.80 7.77 7.93
N GLU A 30 2.47 6.99 7.08
CA GLU A 30 1.85 6.43 5.88
C GLU A 30 0.72 5.45 6.21
N ASP A 31 0.91 4.53 7.16
CA ASP A 31 -0.16 3.62 7.61
C ASP A 31 -1.39 4.41 8.11
N TRP A 32 -1.18 5.53 8.79
CA TRP A 32 -2.26 6.41 9.24
C TRP A 32 -2.94 7.12 8.05
N ASN A 33 -2.18 7.62 7.06
CA ASN A 33 -2.70 8.24 5.84
C ASN A 33 -3.57 7.24 5.06
N HIS A 34 -3.10 6.00 4.89
CA HIS A 34 -3.86 4.94 4.22
C HIS A 34 -5.17 4.65 4.96
N SER A 35 -5.11 4.49 6.29
CA SER A 35 -6.30 4.22 7.10
C SER A 35 -7.30 5.36 7.02
N LYS A 36 -6.83 6.61 7.01
CA LYS A 36 -7.68 7.80 6.84
C LYS A 36 -8.32 7.82 5.45
N ALA A 37 -7.55 7.62 4.39
CA ALA A 37 -8.07 7.61 3.01
C ALA A 37 -9.17 6.55 2.83
N ILE A 38 -8.99 5.35 3.42
CA ILE A 38 -9.99 4.27 3.41
C ILE A 38 -11.23 4.66 4.21
N ALA A 39 -11.07 5.29 5.39
CA ALA A 39 -12.21 5.73 6.21
C ALA A 39 -13.02 6.83 5.50
N ASP A 40 -12.35 7.81 4.90
CA ASP A 40 -12.97 8.88 4.12
C ASP A 40 -13.72 8.30 2.90
N TYR A 41 -13.12 7.32 2.19
CA TYR A 41 -13.77 6.61 1.09
C TYR A 41 -15.04 5.88 1.54
N ARG A 42 -15.00 5.11 2.64
CA ARG A 42 -16.17 4.40 3.19
C ARG A 42 -17.30 5.37 3.56
N SER A 43 -16.99 6.52 4.16
CA SER A 43 -17.98 7.55 4.48
C SER A 43 -18.66 8.06 3.21
N GLN A 44 -17.87 8.34 2.18
CA GLN A 44 -18.40 8.84 0.90
C GLN A 44 -19.26 7.82 0.16
N VAL A 45 -18.87 6.55 0.18
CA VAL A 45 -19.69 5.46 -0.37
C VAL A 45 -21.05 5.41 0.36
N ALA A 46 -21.05 5.48 1.69
CA ALA A 46 -22.30 5.48 2.47
C ALA A 46 -23.18 6.71 2.22
N GLU A 47 -22.59 7.90 2.08
CA GLU A 47 -23.31 9.15 1.79
C GLU A 47 -23.90 9.18 0.37
N ASN A 48 -23.29 8.46 -0.59
CA ASN A 48 -23.70 8.47 -2.00
C ASN A 48 -24.38 7.17 -2.44
N ALA A 49 -25.01 6.44 -1.52
CA ALA A 49 -25.61 5.13 -1.78
C ALA A 49 -26.55 5.10 -3.02
N ALA A 50 -27.25 6.19 -3.30
CA ALA A 50 -28.16 6.29 -4.45
C ALA A 50 -27.44 6.28 -5.82
N GLN A 51 -26.14 6.55 -5.87
CA GLN A 51 -25.36 6.62 -7.12
C GLN A 51 -24.51 5.36 -7.38
N LEU A 52 -24.46 4.45 -6.42
CA LEU A 52 -23.52 3.30 -6.48
C LEU A 52 -23.84 2.38 -7.65
N GLU A 53 -25.11 2.05 -7.87
CA GLU A 53 -25.51 1.18 -9.00
C GLU A 53 -25.18 1.80 -10.36
N GLN A 54 -25.38 3.10 -10.51
CA GLN A 54 -24.98 3.79 -11.74
C GLN A 54 -23.45 3.72 -11.94
N LYS A 55 -22.65 3.97 -10.91
CA LYS A 55 -21.19 3.89 -10.98
C LYS A 55 -20.69 2.47 -11.29
N LYS A 56 -21.34 1.45 -10.74
CA LYS A 56 -21.03 0.05 -11.07
C LYS A 56 -21.34 -0.27 -12.53
N GLU A 57 -22.49 0.16 -13.02
CA GLU A 57 -22.90 -0.09 -14.41
C GLU A 57 -21.96 0.63 -15.40
N GLU A 58 -21.57 1.87 -15.13
CA GLU A 58 -20.58 2.60 -15.92
C GLU A 58 -19.23 1.88 -15.96
N ALA A 59 -18.77 1.33 -14.82
CA ALA A 59 -17.54 0.57 -14.73
C ALA A 59 -17.63 -0.79 -15.45
N ARG A 60 -18.76 -1.50 -15.33
CA ARG A 60 -19.00 -2.75 -16.06
C ARG A 60 -19.08 -2.50 -17.57
N ALA A 61 -19.74 -1.42 -17.99
CA ALA A 61 -19.78 -1.03 -19.40
C ALA A 61 -18.39 -0.68 -19.95
N TYR A 62 -17.53 -0.05 -19.17
CA TYR A 62 -16.14 0.19 -19.53
C TYR A 62 -15.38 -1.14 -19.71
N ASN A 63 -15.49 -2.08 -18.77
CA ASN A 63 -14.87 -3.41 -18.87
C ASN A 63 -15.38 -4.20 -20.08
N GLY A 64 -16.68 -4.12 -20.38
CA GLY A 64 -17.27 -4.75 -21.55
C GLY A 64 -16.69 -4.25 -22.86
N ARG A 65 -16.42 -2.95 -22.97
CA ARG A 65 -15.75 -2.36 -24.16
C ARG A 65 -14.30 -2.83 -24.28
N LEU A 66 -13.56 -2.88 -23.16
CA LEU A 66 -12.19 -3.40 -23.15
C LEU A 66 -12.15 -4.87 -23.59
N SER A 67 -13.02 -5.71 -23.07
CA SER A 67 -13.10 -7.13 -23.41
C SER A 67 -13.46 -7.35 -24.88
N ALA A 68 -14.34 -6.54 -25.45
CA ALA A 68 -14.72 -6.59 -26.87
C ALA A 68 -13.62 -6.08 -27.82
N ALA A 69 -12.77 -5.16 -27.35
CA ALA A 69 -11.70 -4.56 -28.14
C ALA A 69 -10.42 -5.42 -28.22
N VAL A 70 -10.34 -6.55 -27.47
CA VAL A 70 -9.18 -7.45 -27.51
C VAL A 70 -9.14 -8.18 -28.85
N PRO A 71 -8.30 -7.77 -29.84
CA PRO A 71 -8.01 -8.61 -30.99
C PRO A 71 -7.21 -9.80 -30.51
N GLN A 72 -7.45 -10.98 -31.06
CA GLN A 72 -6.80 -12.24 -30.68
C GLN A 72 -5.27 -12.28 -30.85
N LYS A 73 -4.56 -11.17 -30.85
CA LYS A 73 -3.10 -11.10 -30.82
C LYS A 73 -2.59 -9.68 -30.51
N GLY A 74 -2.17 -9.45 -29.26
CA GLY A 74 -0.96 -8.64 -29.01
C GLY A 74 -1.02 -7.12 -29.19
N THR A 75 -2.16 -6.45 -29.01
CA THR A 75 -2.18 -4.99 -28.88
C THR A 75 -3.12 -4.56 -27.77
N VAL A 76 -2.55 -4.09 -26.68
CA VAL A 76 -3.26 -3.28 -25.70
C VAL A 76 -3.51 -1.92 -26.36
N SER A 77 -4.60 -1.82 -27.11
CA SER A 77 -4.99 -0.55 -27.74
C SER A 77 -5.86 0.20 -26.75
N GLY A 78 -5.29 1.20 -26.11
CA GLY A 78 -6.06 2.17 -25.33
C GLY A 78 -7.05 2.89 -26.25
N THR A 79 -8.31 2.50 -26.22
CA THR A 79 -9.39 3.23 -26.90
C THR A 79 -9.74 4.45 -26.05
N GLN A 80 -9.26 5.60 -26.47
CA GLN A 80 -9.53 6.93 -25.91
C GLN A 80 -10.92 7.47 -26.29
N ASP A 81 -11.98 6.64 -26.33
CA ASP A 81 -13.30 7.15 -26.73
C ASP A 81 -14.39 6.57 -25.83
N SER A 82 -14.49 7.08 -24.62
CA SER A 82 -15.64 6.87 -23.75
C SER A 82 -16.22 8.21 -23.30
N ALA A 83 -17.53 8.34 -23.33
CA ALA A 83 -18.27 9.53 -22.90
C ALA A 83 -18.01 9.90 -21.42
N VAL A 84 -17.48 8.94 -20.62
CA VAL A 84 -16.99 9.12 -19.26
C VAL A 84 -15.51 8.77 -19.26
N GLY A 85 -14.66 9.69 -18.86
CA GLY A 85 -13.21 9.48 -18.79
C GLY A 85 -12.83 8.46 -17.72
N TYR A 86 -11.75 7.71 -17.95
CA TYR A 86 -11.24 6.72 -17.00
C TYR A 86 -11.12 7.27 -15.56
N TYR A 87 -10.65 8.49 -15.41
CA TYR A 87 -10.44 9.13 -14.11
C TYR A 87 -11.72 9.55 -13.38
N ASP A 88 -12.88 9.55 -14.09
CA ASP A 88 -14.17 9.89 -13.51
C ASP A 88 -14.92 8.65 -13.00
N LEU A 89 -14.51 7.46 -13.49
CA LEU A 89 -15.12 6.18 -13.11
C LEU A 89 -14.67 5.78 -11.69
N LEU A 90 -15.61 5.29 -10.88
CA LEU A 90 -15.35 4.77 -9.52
C LEU A 90 -14.64 5.76 -8.58
N SER A 91 -14.59 7.06 -8.90
CA SER A 91 -13.86 8.04 -8.12
C SER A 91 -14.70 8.59 -6.97
N PHE A 92 -14.15 8.46 -5.73
CA PHE A 92 -14.55 9.21 -4.55
C PHE A 92 -13.31 9.89 -3.95
N GLN A 93 -13.16 11.20 -4.13
CA GLN A 93 -11.96 11.96 -3.71
C GLN A 93 -10.63 11.29 -4.15
N SER A 94 -10.57 10.85 -5.42
CA SER A 94 -9.43 10.16 -6.04
C SER A 94 -9.21 8.70 -5.63
N VAL A 95 -9.94 8.16 -4.65
CA VAL A 95 -9.88 6.74 -4.25
C VAL A 95 -10.94 5.96 -5.01
N MET A 96 -10.54 4.86 -5.65
CA MET A 96 -11.46 3.93 -6.34
C MET A 96 -12.07 2.91 -5.37
N GLY A 97 -11.27 2.44 -4.43
CA GLY A 97 -11.56 1.38 -3.49
C GLY A 97 -10.36 1.10 -2.61
N TYR A 98 -10.32 -0.06 -1.97
CA TYR A 98 -9.14 -0.49 -1.22
C TYR A 98 -8.90 -1.99 -1.33
N LEU A 99 -7.62 -2.37 -1.23
CA LEU A 99 -7.11 -3.74 -1.29
C LEU A 99 -6.78 -4.21 0.13
N GLU A 100 -7.27 -5.37 0.49
CA GLU A 100 -6.93 -6.05 1.73
C GLU A 100 -6.30 -7.41 1.45
N ILE A 101 -5.15 -7.70 2.09
CA ILE A 101 -4.46 -9.00 2.04
C ILE A 101 -4.11 -9.40 3.48
N PRO A 102 -5.00 -10.12 4.17
CA PRO A 102 -4.86 -10.40 5.61
C PRO A 102 -3.58 -11.14 5.97
N GLU A 103 -3.17 -12.14 5.17
CA GLU A 103 -1.99 -12.98 5.44
C GLU A 103 -0.70 -12.18 5.61
N ILE A 104 -0.57 -11.05 4.90
CA ILE A 104 0.62 -10.20 4.95
C ILE A 104 0.37 -8.83 5.60
N GLY A 105 -0.85 -8.61 6.11
CA GLY A 105 -1.26 -7.38 6.79
C GLY A 105 -1.23 -6.14 5.88
N VAL A 106 -1.70 -6.30 4.63
CA VAL A 106 -1.88 -5.20 3.67
C VAL A 106 -3.31 -4.70 3.74
N ASN A 107 -3.48 -3.38 3.87
CA ASN A 107 -4.75 -2.67 3.75
C ASN A 107 -4.46 -1.29 3.15
N LEU A 108 -4.65 -1.15 1.82
CA LEU A 108 -4.17 -0.03 1.03
C LEU A 108 -5.26 0.55 0.13
N PRO A 109 -5.38 1.89 0.04
CA PRO A 109 -6.27 2.53 -0.92
C PRO A 109 -5.80 2.27 -2.36
N ILE A 110 -6.77 2.13 -3.27
CA ILE A 110 -6.55 1.97 -4.71
C ILE A 110 -6.86 3.31 -5.39
N TYR A 111 -5.93 3.78 -6.21
CA TYR A 111 -6.00 5.01 -6.98
C TYR A 111 -5.98 4.75 -8.48
N HIS A 112 -6.44 5.71 -9.27
CA HIS A 112 -6.34 5.69 -10.72
C HIS A 112 -4.91 5.90 -11.20
N GLY A 113 -4.50 5.11 -12.20
CA GLY A 113 -3.19 5.22 -12.84
C GLY A 113 -2.05 4.64 -12.02
N THR A 114 -0.85 4.72 -12.58
CA THR A 114 0.38 4.13 -12.02
C THR A 114 1.55 5.10 -12.06
N SER A 115 1.27 6.42 -11.95
CA SER A 115 2.33 7.42 -11.82
C SER A 115 3.10 7.24 -10.51
N ASP A 116 4.33 7.74 -10.45
CA ASP A 116 5.16 7.64 -9.23
C ASP A 116 4.44 8.22 -8.02
N LEU A 117 3.75 9.36 -8.16
CA LEU A 117 2.96 9.96 -7.08
C LEU A 117 1.84 9.03 -6.58
N VAL A 118 1.13 8.36 -7.49
CA VAL A 118 0.07 7.41 -7.13
C VAL A 118 0.66 6.22 -6.37
N LEU A 119 1.76 5.66 -6.87
CA LEU A 119 2.40 4.50 -6.28
C LEU A 119 3.10 4.80 -4.93
N GLU A 120 3.42 6.07 -4.66
CA GLU A 120 3.84 6.54 -3.33
C GLU A 120 2.68 6.60 -2.33
N MET A 121 1.47 6.98 -2.79
CA MET A 121 0.27 7.11 -1.94
C MET A 121 -0.42 5.78 -1.63
N GLY A 122 -0.22 4.73 -2.44
CA GLY A 122 -0.90 3.46 -2.25
C GLY A 122 -0.76 2.51 -3.43
N VAL A 123 -1.87 1.85 -3.77
CA VAL A 123 -1.96 0.94 -4.92
C VAL A 123 -2.52 1.70 -6.11
N GLY A 124 -1.83 1.60 -7.25
CA GLY A 124 -2.28 2.18 -8.51
C GLY A 124 -2.95 1.14 -9.40
N HIS A 125 -4.08 1.50 -10.01
CA HIS A 125 -4.74 0.69 -11.05
C HIS A 125 -4.14 0.97 -12.41
N LEU A 126 -3.75 -0.09 -13.13
CA LEU A 126 -3.20 0.03 -14.49
C LEU A 126 -4.33 0.38 -15.47
N GLU A 127 -4.29 1.59 -16.03
CA GLU A 127 -5.33 2.18 -16.89
C GLU A 127 -5.74 1.29 -18.09
N SER A 128 -4.80 0.53 -18.64
CA SER A 128 -5.04 -0.39 -19.77
C SER A 128 -5.63 -1.74 -19.37
N SER A 129 -5.90 -1.96 -18.08
CA SER A 129 -6.53 -3.18 -17.57
C SER A 129 -8.00 -2.94 -17.20
N SER A 130 -8.76 -4.03 -16.95
CA SER A 130 -10.14 -3.91 -16.50
C SER A 130 -10.24 -3.19 -15.16
N LEU A 131 -11.26 -2.36 -14.97
CA LEU A 131 -11.58 -1.80 -13.66
C LEU A 131 -11.88 -2.93 -12.65
N PRO A 132 -11.47 -2.80 -11.39
CA PRO A 132 -11.55 -3.88 -10.41
C PRO A 132 -12.95 -4.05 -9.77
N VAL A 133 -13.98 -4.13 -10.64
CA VAL A 133 -15.38 -4.38 -10.27
C VAL A 133 -15.79 -5.84 -10.52
N GLY A 134 -14.84 -6.70 -10.90
CA GLY A 134 -15.08 -8.09 -11.22
C GLY A 134 -15.93 -8.29 -12.48
N GLY A 135 -16.28 -9.55 -12.74
CA GLY A 135 -17.08 -10.00 -13.85
C GLY A 135 -16.35 -10.91 -14.83
N GLU A 136 -17.10 -11.74 -15.55
CA GLU A 136 -16.53 -12.63 -16.55
C GLU A 136 -15.86 -11.86 -17.70
N GLY A 137 -14.68 -12.32 -18.10
CA GLY A 137 -13.89 -11.66 -19.15
C GLY A 137 -13.23 -10.37 -18.65
N THR A 138 -12.90 -10.28 -17.36
CA THR A 138 -12.15 -9.14 -16.81
C THR A 138 -10.80 -9.55 -16.24
N HIS A 139 -9.83 -8.66 -16.31
CA HIS A 139 -8.53 -8.80 -15.68
C HIS A 139 -8.03 -7.43 -15.22
N ALA A 140 -8.18 -7.14 -13.94
CA ALA A 140 -7.67 -5.91 -13.33
C ALA A 140 -6.22 -6.09 -12.89
N VAL A 141 -5.40 -5.06 -13.06
CA VAL A 141 -4.00 -5.04 -12.63
C VAL A 141 -3.77 -3.92 -11.63
N LEU A 142 -3.35 -4.30 -10.43
CA LEU A 142 -3.08 -3.42 -9.31
C LEU A 142 -1.58 -3.39 -9.02
N MET A 143 -0.97 -2.22 -9.08
CA MET A 143 0.46 -2.02 -8.93
C MET A 143 0.79 -1.35 -7.59
N GLY A 144 1.85 -1.80 -6.95
CA GLY A 144 2.36 -1.16 -5.74
C GLY A 144 3.89 -1.21 -5.67
N HIS A 145 4.47 -0.19 -5.10
CA HIS A 145 5.92 -0.13 -4.88
C HIS A 145 6.41 -1.20 -3.92
N ARG A 146 7.68 -1.58 -4.12
CA ARG A 146 8.45 -2.42 -3.22
C ARG A 146 9.83 -1.82 -2.99
N GLY A 147 10.20 -1.69 -1.72
CA GLY A 147 11.52 -1.16 -1.35
C GLY A 147 11.56 0.32 -1.03
N LEU A 148 10.42 1.00 -0.88
CA LEU A 148 10.39 2.36 -0.37
C LEU A 148 10.75 2.38 1.12
N PRO A 149 11.70 3.24 1.55
CA PRO A 149 12.06 3.36 2.97
C PRO A 149 10.92 3.93 3.83
N SER A 150 10.02 4.69 3.22
CA SER A 150 8.92 5.41 3.88
C SER A 150 7.65 4.57 4.04
N SER A 151 7.46 3.52 3.23
CA SER A 151 6.20 2.77 3.20
C SER A 151 6.41 1.27 2.99
N THR A 152 5.54 0.46 3.58
CA THR A 152 5.62 -1.01 3.45
C THR A 152 4.95 -1.54 2.19
N LEU A 153 3.91 -0.88 1.66
CA LEU A 153 3.16 -1.23 0.46
C LEU A 153 3.21 -2.74 0.11
N PHE A 154 3.78 -3.10 -1.05
CA PHE A 154 3.92 -4.48 -1.51
C PHE A 154 5.25 -5.17 -1.11
N ASN A 155 5.95 -4.67 -0.07
CA ASN A 155 7.21 -5.28 0.40
C ASN A 155 7.06 -6.76 0.78
N LYS A 156 5.89 -7.14 1.32
CA LYS A 156 5.60 -8.50 1.75
C LYS A 156 4.92 -9.37 0.67
N LEU A 157 4.56 -8.82 -0.49
CA LEU A 157 3.89 -9.56 -1.57
C LEU A 157 4.58 -10.88 -1.95
N PRO A 158 5.94 -10.97 -1.97
CA PRO A 158 6.63 -12.24 -2.25
C PRO A 158 6.44 -13.34 -1.21
N LYS A 159 5.79 -13.06 -0.07
CA LYS A 159 5.51 -14.08 0.95
C LYS A 159 4.22 -14.84 0.68
N LEU A 160 3.37 -14.32 -0.20
CA LEU A 160 2.13 -15.01 -0.58
C LEU A 160 2.44 -16.31 -1.30
N LYS A 161 1.52 -17.25 -1.17
CA LYS A 161 1.53 -18.55 -1.84
C LYS A 161 0.23 -18.75 -2.61
N GLU A 162 0.22 -19.70 -3.53
CA GLU A 162 -1.01 -20.17 -4.15
C GLU A 162 -1.98 -20.66 -3.07
N GLY A 163 -3.26 -20.32 -3.21
CA GLY A 163 -4.31 -20.53 -2.21
C GLY A 163 -4.48 -19.37 -1.19
N ALA A 164 -3.55 -18.41 -1.13
CA ALA A 164 -3.73 -17.21 -0.31
C ALA A 164 -4.90 -16.37 -0.84
N GLN A 165 -5.65 -15.72 0.06
CA GLN A 165 -6.79 -14.91 -0.31
C GLN A 165 -6.51 -13.42 -0.15
N PHE A 166 -7.11 -12.62 -1.04
CA PHE A 166 -7.14 -11.17 -0.92
C PHE A 166 -8.50 -10.63 -1.35
N TYR A 167 -8.82 -9.43 -0.89
CA TYR A 167 -10.11 -8.82 -1.06
C TYR A 167 -9.97 -7.43 -1.69
N ILE A 168 -10.86 -7.13 -2.61
CA ILE A 168 -11.01 -5.78 -3.16
C ILE A 168 -12.35 -5.24 -2.72
N HIS A 169 -12.31 -4.14 -1.99
CA HIS A 169 -13.49 -3.43 -1.54
C HIS A 169 -13.75 -2.28 -2.50
N MET A 170 -14.81 -2.44 -3.29
CA MET A 170 -15.18 -1.50 -4.34
C MET A 170 -16.63 -1.08 -4.17
N LEU A 171 -16.83 0.23 -3.97
CA LEU A 171 -18.14 0.78 -3.63
C LEU A 171 -18.70 0.07 -2.37
N ASP A 172 -19.85 -0.55 -2.46
CA ASP A 172 -20.50 -1.34 -1.40
C ASP A 172 -20.28 -2.86 -1.53
N GLU A 173 -19.40 -3.29 -2.46
CA GLU A 173 -19.11 -4.70 -2.71
C GLU A 173 -17.72 -5.09 -2.22
N THR A 174 -17.62 -6.32 -1.70
CA THR A 174 -16.33 -6.97 -1.43
C THR A 174 -16.15 -8.12 -2.41
N LEU A 175 -15.07 -8.08 -3.16
CA LEU A 175 -14.71 -9.07 -4.16
C LEU A 175 -13.56 -9.91 -3.62
N ALA A 176 -13.80 -11.22 -3.43
CA ALA A 176 -12.80 -12.16 -2.92
C ALA A 176 -12.07 -12.86 -4.06
N TYR A 177 -10.75 -12.94 -3.95
CA TYR A 177 -9.89 -13.62 -4.91
C TYR A 177 -8.94 -14.59 -4.20
N GLU A 178 -8.69 -15.73 -4.81
CA GLU A 178 -7.71 -16.72 -4.36
C GLU A 178 -6.54 -16.77 -5.33
N VAL A 179 -5.32 -16.70 -4.82
CA VAL A 179 -4.08 -16.72 -5.61
C VAL A 179 -3.95 -18.06 -6.34
N ASP A 180 -3.90 -18.01 -7.66
CA ASP A 180 -3.75 -19.16 -8.55
C ASP A 180 -2.44 -19.17 -9.35
N GLN A 181 -1.71 -18.06 -9.36
CA GLN A 181 -0.44 -17.96 -10.08
C GLN A 181 0.50 -16.94 -9.45
N ILE A 182 1.76 -17.35 -9.27
CA ILE A 182 2.85 -16.45 -8.87
C ILE A 182 3.98 -16.60 -9.89
N LYS A 183 4.34 -15.50 -10.57
CA LYS A 183 5.35 -15.52 -11.65
C LYS A 183 6.22 -14.27 -11.61
N VAL A 184 7.47 -14.42 -12.03
CA VAL A 184 8.36 -13.29 -12.31
C VAL A 184 8.45 -13.12 -13.83
N ILE A 185 8.15 -11.92 -14.30
CA ILE A 185 8.12 -11.55 -15.72
C ILE A 185 9.06 -10.37 -15.99
N LYS A 186 9.40 -10.14 -17.26
CA LYS A 186 10.06 -8.92 -17.69
C LYS A 186 9.07 -7.75 -17.70
N PRO A 187 9.53 -6.49 -17.57
CA PRO A 187 8.64 -5.33 -17.56
C PRO A 187 7.77 -5.15 -18.80
N ASP A 188 8.22 -5.66 -19.94
CA ASP A 188 7.58 -5.62 -21.27
C ASP A 188 6.75 -6.87 -21.59
N ASP A 189 6.76 -7.89 -20.73
CA ASP A 189 5.97 -9.12 -20.89
C ASP A 189 4.54 -8.91 -20.34
N LEU A 190 3.62 -8.54 -21.22
CA LEU A 190 2.23 -8.30 -20.87
C LEU A 190 1.31 -9.52 -21.12
N GLU A 191 1.86 -10.64 -21.59
CA GLU A 191 1.05 -11.83 -21.91
C GLU A 191 0.26 -12.35 -20.69
N ALA A 192 0.90 -12.36 -19.52
CA ALA A 192 0.29 -12.82 -18.28
C ALA A 192 -0.80 -11.88 -17.71
N LEU A 193 -0.93 -10.68 -18.29
CA LEU A 193 -1.89 -9.65 -17.86
C LEU A 193 -3.10 -9.54 -18.81
N GLN A 194 -3.18 -10.39 -19.84
CA GLN A 194 -4.27 -10.33 -20.82
C GLN A 194 -5.60 -10.79 -20.21
N ILE A 195 -6.68 -10.24 -20.73
CA ILE A 195 -8.05 -10.70 -20.43
C ILE A 195 -8.24 -12.10 -20.98
N VAL A 196 -8.74 -13.01 -20.15
CA VAL A 196 -9.08 -14.38 -20.55
C VAL A 196 -10.60 -14.52 -20.58
N PRO A 197 -11.20 -14.87 -21.71
CA PRO A 197 -12.66 -15.03 -21.84
C PRO A 197 -13.23 -15.95 -20.74
N GLY A 198 -14.33 -15.53 -20.11
CA GLY A 198 -15.02 -16.29 -19.08
C GLY A 198 -14.28 -16.36 -17.72
N LYS A 199 -13.17 -15.65 -17.55
CA LYS A 199 -12.43 -15.57 -16.30
C LYS A 199 -12.57 -14.18 -15.66
N ASP A 200 -12.56 -14.15 -14.34
CA ASP A 200 -12.50 -12.94 -13.52
C ASP A 200 -11.19 -13.00 -12.74
N TYR A 201 -10.22 -12.19 -13.18
CA TYR A 201 -8.88 -12.17 -12.61
C TYR A 201 -8.50 -10.80 -12.05
N VAL A 202 -7.70 -10.81 -10.99
CA VAL A 202 -6.95 -9.65 -10.52
C VAL A 202 -5.49 -10.03 -10.35
N THR A 203 -4.59 -9.21 -10.86
CA THR A 203 -3.14 -9.36 -10.68
C THR A 203 -2.59 -8.25 -9.82
N LEU A 204 -1.94 -8.62 -8.72
CA LEU A 204 -1.12 -7.73 -7.90
C LEU A 204 0.30 -7.73 -8.46
N MET A 205 0.85 -6.57 -8.80
CA MET A 205 2.15 -6.45 -9.45
C MET A 205 3.09 -5.53 -8.69
N THR A 206 4.35 -5.96 -8.54
CA THR A 206 5.40 -5.15 -7.92
C THR A 206 6.76 -5.40 -8.58
N CYS A 207 7.74 -4.53 -8.27
CA CYS A 207 9.11 -4.67 -8.77
C CYS A 207 9.89 -5.77 -8.04
N THR A 208 10.77 -6.47 -8.78
CA THR A 208 11.65 -7.51 -8.26
C THR A 208 12.93 -7.61 -9.11
N PRO A 209 14.10 -8.07 -8.58
CA PRO A 209 14.42 -8.25 -7.15
C PRO A 209 14.38 -6.95 -6.36
N TYR A 210 14.34 -7.06 -5.02
CA TYR A 210 14.31 -5.90 -4.12
C TYR A 210 15.45 -4.92 -4.42
N MET A 211 15.17 -3.63 -4.55
CA MET A 211 16.10 -2.55 -4.89
C MET A 211 16.71 -2.60 -6.30
N ILE A 212 16.66 -3.74 -7.02
CA ILE A 212 17.19 -3.86 -8.39
C ILE A 212 16.12 -3.52 -9.42
N ASN A 213 14.87 -3.96 -9.19
CA ASN A 213 13.67 -3.61 -9.96
C ASN A 213 13.70 -3.98 -11.46
N SER A 214 14.55 -4.93 -11.85
CA SER A 214 14.74 -5.34 -13.25
C SER A 214 13.59 -6.17 -13.83
N HIS A 215 12.77 -6.77 -12.98
CA HIS A 215 11.62 -7.62 -13.33
C HIS A 215 10.37 -7.19 -12.58
N ARG A 216 9.26 -7.84 -12.89
CA ARG A 216 7.98 -7.69 -12.17
C ARG A 216 7.61 -9.02 -11.53
N LEU A 217 7.29 -8.99 -10.25
CA LEU A 217 6.58 -10.08 -9.57
C LEU A 217 5.09 -9.85 -9.78
N ILE A 218 4.40 -10.84 -10.32
CA ILE A 218 2.96 -10.87 -10.44
C ILE A 218 2.39 -11.98 -9.54
N VAL A 219 1.31 -11.65 -8.84
CA VAL A 219 0.49 -12.55 -8.01
C VAL A 219 -0.92 -12.42 -8.52
N ARG A 220 -1.38 -13.41 -9.31
CA ARG A 220 -2.72 -13.40 -9.88
C ARG A 220 -3.67 -14.17 -8.97
N GLY A 221 -4.86 -13.64 -8.77
CA GLY A 221 -5.98 -14.34 -8.16
C GLY A 221 -7.15 -14.48 -9.12
N HIS A 222 -7.86 -15.59 -8.99
CA HIS A 222 -9.16 -15.81 -9.62
C HIS A 222 -10.29 -15.53 -8.63
N ARG A 223 -11.45 -15.12 -9.15
CA ARG A 223 -12.63 -14.83 -8.34
C ARG A 223 -13.11 -16.06 -7.62
N ILE A 224 -13.39 -15.92 -6.32
CA ILE A 224 -14.06 -16.92 -5.47
C ILE A 224 -15.35 -16.34 -4.86
N ALA A 225 -16.19 -17.19 -4.30
CA ALA A 225 -17.33 -16.72 -3.53
C ALA A 225 -16.86 -15.85 -2.35
N THR A 226 -17.43 -14.66 -2.21
CA THR A 226 -17.12 -13.81 -1.08
C THR A 226 -17.62 -14.43 0.21
N PRO A 227 -16.77 -14.69 1.21
CA PRO A 227 -17.21 -15.20 2.51
C PRO A 227 -18.23 -14.24 3.15
N PRO A 228 -19.18 -14.74 3.93
CA PRO A 228 -20.08 -13.89 4.68
C PRO A 228 -19.28 -12.98 5.63
N PRO A 229 -19.78 -11.77 5.93
CA PRO A 229 -19.12 -10.86 6.86
C PRO A 229 -18.85 -11.54 8.22
N GLY A 230 -17.58 -11.59 8.63
CA GLY A 230 -17.15 -12.29 9.87
C GLY A 230 -16.56 -13.68 9.67
N GLU A 231 -16.63 -14.26 8.47
CA GLU A 231 -16.02 -15.53 8.07
C GLU A 231 -14.88 -15.35 7.07
N GLU A 232 -14.38 -14.11 6.97
CA GLU A 232 -13.15 -13.79 6.23
C GLU A 232 -12.06 -14.74 6.69
N ALA A 233 -11.40 -15.41 5.73
CA ALA A 233 -10.45 -16.48 5.99
C ALA A 233 -9.56 -16.11 7.17
N ALA A 234 -9.72 -16.83 8.29
CA ALA A 234 -8.86 -16.65 9.43
C ALA A 234 -7.42 -16.75 8.92
N PRO A 235 -6.57 -15.76 9.16
CA PRO A 235 -5.19 -15.83 8.74
C PRO A 235 -4.63 -17.15 9.22
N ALA A 236 -4.01 -17.93 8.33
CA ALA A 236 -3.32 -19.15 8.70
C ALA A 236 -2.35 -18.80 9.84
N ALA A 237 -2.64 -19.26 11.08
CA ALA A 237 -2.10 -18.80 12.33
C ALA A 237 -2.35 -17.27 12.54
N ALA A 238 -3.57 -16.97 13.03
CA ALA A 238 -3.93 -15.64 13.48
C ALA A 238 -2.83 -15.04 14.35
N VAL A 239 -2.01 -14.20 13.78
CA VAL A 239 -1.61 -13.01 14.49
C VAL A 239 -2.93 -12.25 14.61
N GLN A 240 -3.61 -12.44 15.74
CA GLN A 240 -4.67 -11.56 16.15
C GLN A 240 -4.08 -10.15 16.08
N VAL A 241 -4.34 -9.46 14.99
CA VAL A 241 -4.40 -8.02 15.03
C VAL A 241 -5.71 -7.76 15.78
N GLN A 242 -5.67 -7.99 17.10
CA GLN A 242 -6.51 -7.19 17.98
C GLN A 242 -6.39 -5.78 17.40
N PRO A 243 -7.47 -4.99 17.32
CA PRO A 243 -7.32 -3.56 17.33
C PRO A 243 -6.42 -3.34 18.55
N GLN A 244 -5.11 -3.28 18.32
CA GLN A 244 -4.21 -2.83 19.34
C GLN A 244 -4.78 -1.47 19.62
N ALA A 245 -5.56 -1.43 20.68
CA ALA A 245 -5.83 -0.19 21.38
C ALA A 245 -4.50 0.50 21.28
N GLU A 246 -4.45 1.48 20.44
CA GLU A 246 -3.35 2.36 20.11
C GLU A 246 -2.45 2.45 21.34
N GLN A 247 -1.59 1.45 21.49
CA GLN A 247 -0.51 1.55 22.46
C GLN A 247 0.34 2.60 21.80
N ALA A 248 -0.04 3.83 22.14
CA ALA A 248 0.56 5.01 21.65
C ALA A 248 2.06 4.78 21.74
N VAL A 249 2.70 4.52 20.62
CA VAL A 249 4.17 4.35 20.54
C VAL A 249 4.82 5.65 20.98
N TRP A 250 4.04 6.73 20.96
CA TRP A 250 4.35 8.07 21.44
C TRP A 250 4.93 8.12 22.85
N PRO A 251 4.37 7.45 23.89
CA PRO A 251 4.98 7.45 25.23
C PRO A 251 6.39 6.86 25.22
N TRP A 252 6.61 5.79 24.45
CA TRP A 252 7.93 5.15 24.36
C TRP A 252 8.93 5.97 23.57
N ILE A 253 8.49 6.63 22.49
CA ILE A 253 9.32 7.57 21.71
C ILE A 253 9.66 8.78 22.57
N LEU A 254 8.68 9.38 23.26
CA LEU A 254 8.91 10.49 24.17
C LEU A 254 9.80 10.09 25.34
N ALA A 255 9.63 8.88 25.89
CA ALA A 255 10.49 8.34 26.93
C ALA A 255 11.94 8.13 26.44
N ALA A 256 12.12 7.63 25.22
CA ALA A 256 13.45 7.47 24.62
C ALA A 256 14.13 8.81 24.36
N ILE A 257 13.40 9.80 23.83
CA ILE A 257 13.90 11.17 23.65
C ILE A 257 14.25 11.80 25.00
N ALA A 258 13.38 11.68 26.01
CA ALA A 258 13.63 12.18 27.36
C ALA A 258 14.86 11.52 27.99
N ALA A 259 15.01 10.19 27.86
CA ALA A 259 16.17 9.46 28.35
C ALA A 259 17.47 9.91 27.64
N ALA A 260 17.45 10.11 26.32
CA ALA A 260 18.60 10.62 25.57
C ALA A 260 18.97 12.04 26.00
N CYS A 261 17.97 12.91 26.22
CA CYS A 261 18.19 14.27 26.72
C CYS A 261 18.76 14.28 28.15
N LEU A 262 18.25 13.41 29.04
CA LEU A 262 18.76 13.25 30.42
C LEU A 262 20.20 12.74 30.42
N LEU A 263 20.52 11.78 29.57
CA LEU A 263 21.87 11.23 29.44
C LEU A 263 22.86 12.31 28.96
N ALA A 264 22.46 13.09 27.95
CA ALA A 264 23.22 14.22 27.46
C ALA A 264 23.44 15.29 28.55
N LEU A 265 22.39 15.59 29.34
CA LEU A 265 22.47 16.53 30.46
C LEU A 265 23.40 16.00 31.55
N CYS A 266 23.32 14.71 31.94
CA CYS A 266 24.21 14.06 32.88
C CYS A 266 25.69 14.15 32.42
N ILE A 267 25.97 13.86 31.15
CA ILE A 267 27.32 13.97 30.59
C ILE A 267 27.82 15.40 30.70
N ILE A 268 26.99 16.39 30.37
CA ILE A 268 27.35 17.82 30.48
C ILE A 268 27.65 18.20 31.94
N LEU A 269 26.84 17.73 32.88
CA LEU A 269 27.02 17.99 34.31
C LEU A 269 28.26 17.31 34.89
N LEU A 270 28.54 16.07 34.53
CA LEU A 270 29.74 15.33 34.88
C LEU A 270 31.00 15.99 34.35
N VAL A 271 31.00 16.46 33.14
CA VAL A 271 32.09 17.22 32.54
C VAL A 271 32.29 18.57 33.23
N LYS A 272 31.19 19.26 33.64
CA LYS A 272 31.28 20.49 34.45
C LYS A 272 31.84 20.22 35.84
N LYS A 273 31.41 19.12 36.51
CA LYS A 273 31.87 18.72 37.85
C LYS A 273 33.38 18.38 37.87
N LYS A 274 33.85 17.65 36.82
CA LYS A 274 35.28 17.29 36.65
C LYS A 274 36.14 18.52 36.40
N ARG A 275 35.61 19.58 35.77
CA ARG A 275 36.31 20.85 35.55
C ARG A 275 36.40 21.73 36.80
N ARG A 276 35.44 21.60 37.76
CA ARG A 276 35.49 22.34 39.04
C ARG A 276 36.47 21.74 40.06
N LYS A 277 36.88 20.45 39.82
CA LYS A 277 37.84 19.72 40.67
C LYS A 277 39.26 19.66 40.08
N GLY A 278 39.61 20.55 39.15
CA GLY A 278 40.96 20.69 38.67
C GLY A 278 41.90 21.15 39.78
N PRO A 279 43.20 20.81 39.76
CA PRO A 279 44.12 20.95 40.88
C PRO A 279 44.18 22.39 41.34
N ARG A 280 43.96 22.61 42.66
CA ARG A 280 44.43 23.75 43.38
C ARG A 280 45.97 23.57 43.47
N ALA A 281 46.71 24.37 42.77
CA ALA A 281 48.12 24.55 43.01
C ALA A 281 48.35 25.32 44.28
#